data_c41bbc560775500c054bba38007f0910
#
_entry.id   c41bbc560775500c054bba38007f0910
#
_cell.length_a   1.000
_cell.length_b   1.000
_cell.length_c   1.000
_cell.angle_alpha   90.00
_cell.angle_beta   90.00
_cell.angle_gamma   90.00
#
_symmetry.space_group_name_H-M   'P 1'
#
loop_
_entity.id
_entity.type
_entity.pdbx_description
1 polymer ?
#
loop_
_entity_poly.entity_id
_entity_poly.type
_entity_poly.pdbx_seq_one_letter_code
_entity_poly.pdbx_strand_id
1 'polypeptide(L)'
;MLKTGEIAKHPRDSDLNHPSLSQTVCTALQIALVDLLKSWNIYPDSVTGHSSGEIAAAYAAGALSMYDAMSVAYYRGVVASQLLHDQPNRGAMMAVGMSAEEVQPYLDEFQPRQLVVACINSPSSVTISGDILAIDALGQTLKDQQVFSRRLEVGVAYHSPHIEQVAEQYHSLIGHIQPRGLDQITEDKRGKWPLFFSSVTGKMAPLQELHARYWVSNLVGQVKFAQSLRTLCFETNSQRGGNTGATRIRRAGAAQKPSVDCLIEIGPHAALSGPINQILQADAKLNAADIAYISILTRKTNAVTTALGAVATLVSLNYPIDFGTINRPAGTKKGRTPQLLTNIPTYVWNHTRSYW
;
A
#
# COMPACT_ATOMS: atom_id res chain seq x y z
N MET A 1 26.14 9.13 8.94
CA MET A 1 25.84 9.57 10.33
C MET A 1 24.93 10.79 10.23
N LEU A 2 23.62 10.61 10.32
CA LEU A 2 22.68 11.72 10.41
C LEU A 2 22.76 12.26 11.83
N LYS A 3 23.08 13.54 11.98
CA LYS A 3 23.09 14.22 13.28
C LYS A 3 21.67 14.25 13.83
N THR A 4 21.42 13.51 14.88
CA THR A 4 20.22 13.63 15.72
C THR A 4 20.25 15.00 16.40
N GLY A 5 19.49 15.98 15.90
CA GLY A 5 19.43 17.27 16.62
C GLY A 5 18.68 18.41 15.97
N GLU A 6 18.28 18.34 14.71
CA GLU A 6 17.46 19.39 14.12
C GLU A 6 16.07 18.83 13.77
N ILE A 7 15.17 18.87 14.73
CA ILE A 7 13.74 18.74 14.48
C ILE A 7 13.33 20.02 13.74
N ALA A 8 12.92 19.88 12.46
CA ALA A 8 12.41 20.97 11.66
C ALA A 8 11.36 21.76 12.47
N LYS A 9 11.57 23.05 12.67
CA LYS A 9 10.79 23.90 13.57
C LYS A 9 9.32 24.08 13.13
N HIS A 10 8.97 23.72 11.87
CA HIS A 10 7.58 23.69 11.40
C HIS A 10 7.38 22.65 10.30
N PRO A 11 6.27 21.86 10.31
CA PRO A 11 5.95 20.91 9.22
C PRO A 11 5.78 21.57 7.84
N ARG A 12 5.55 22.89 7.78
CA ARG A 12 5.43 23.65 6.52
C ARG A 12 6.77 23.95 5.85
N ASP A 13 7.87 23.87 6.60
CA ASP A 13 9.22 24.15 6.09
C ASP A 13 10.00 22.88 5.77
N SER A 14 9.34 21.71 5.77
CA SER A 14 10.03 20.47 5.47
C SER A 14 9.93 20.17 3.96
N ASP A 15 11.06 19.87 3.33
CA ASP A 15 11.16 19.41 1.95
C ASP A 15 10.51 18.03 1.71
N LEU A 16 9.91 17.43 2.75
CA LEU A 16 9.29 16.10 2.68
C LEU A 16 8.13 16.02 1.68
N ASN A 17 7.48 17.13 1.37
CA ASN A 17 6.44 17.18 0.34
C ASN A 17 7.00 17.29 -1.08
N HIS A 18 8.31 17.57 -1.23
CA HIS A 18 8.95 17.62 -2.54
C HIS A 18 9.01 16.20 -3.15
N PRO A 19 8.57 16.01 -4.42
CA PRO A 19 8.45 14.66 -5.03
C PRO A 19 9.73 13.83 -4.96
N SER A 20 10.90 14.43 -5.22
CA SER A 20 12.19 13.72 -5.17
C SER A 20 12.51 13.13 -3.80
N LEU A 21 12.04 13.76 -2.73
CA LEU A 21 12.26 13.30 -1.37
C LEU A 21 11.11 12.39 -0.89
N SER A 22 9.86 12.83 -1.07
CA SER A 22 8.68 12.10 -0.59
C SER A 22 8.57 10.69 -1.16
N GLN A 23 8.77 10.51 -2.47
CA GLN A 23 8.70 9.20 -3.13
C GLN A 23 9.76 8.25 -2.57
N THR A 24 11.00 8.72 -2.47
CA THR A 24 12.15 7.94 -2.01
C THR A 24 12.03 7.56 -0.54
N VAL A 25 11.73 8.54 0.33
CA VAL A 25 11.67 8.33 1.79
C VAL A 25 10.47 7.44 2.17
N CYS A 26 9.32 7.64 1.51
CA CYS A 26 8.15 6.80 1.75
C CYS A 26 8.44 5.33 1.40
N THR A 27 9.05 5.08 0.23
CA THR A 27 9.43 3.73 -0.18
C THR A 27 10.48 3.11 0.74
N ALA A 28 11.49 3.89 1.17
CA ALA A 28 12.51 3.43 2.11
C ALA A 28 11.89 3.00 3.45
N LEU A 29 10.96 3.81 3.98
CA LEU A 29 10.22 3.47 5.20
C LEU A 29 9.40 2.19 5.03
N GLN A 30 8.69 2.06 3.91
CA GLN A 30 7.89 0.87 3.62
C GLN A 30 8.75 -0.39 3.53
N ILE A 31 9.90 -0.33 2.87
CA ILE A 31 10.87 -1.44 2.78
C ILE A 31 11.37 -1.82 4.19
N ALA A 32 11.74 -0.83 5.00
CA ALA A 32 12.20 -1.07 6.37
C ALA A 32 11.11 -1.74 7.24
N LEU A 33 9.85 -1.35 7.08
CA LEU A 33 8.72 -1.98 7.77
C LEU A 33 8.45 -3.40 7.28
N VAL A 34 8.59 -3.67 5.97
CA VAL A 34 8.52 -5.02 5.42
C VAL A 34 9.61 -5.92 6.02
N ASP A 35 10.84 -5.43 6.12
CA ASP A 35 11.95 -6.19 6.69
C ASP A 35 11.79 -6.41 8.21
N LEU A 36 11.26 -5.41 8.91
CA LEU A 36 10.90 -5.55 10.32
C LEU A 36 9.87 -6.69 10.51
N LEU A 37 8.79 -6.70 9.73
CA LEU A 37 7.76 -7.74 9.80
C LEU A 37 8.34 -9.12 9.44
N LYS A 38 9.15 -9.21 8.38
CA LYS A 38 9.86 -10.44 8.02
C LYS A 38 10.75 -10.95 9.18
N SER A 39 11.42 -10.03 9.91
CA SER A 39 12.25 -10.39 11.06
C SER A 39 11.42 -11.00 12.21
N TRP A 40 10.16 -10.64 12.32
CA TRP A 40 9.18 -11.17 13.27
C TRP A 40 8.46 -12.44 12.78
N ASN A 41 8.89 -13.00 11.66
CA ASN A 41 8.25 -14.13 10.99
C ASN A 41 6.85 -13.81 10.45
N ILE A 42 6.59 -12.55 10.13
CA ILE A 42 5.33 -12.10 9.52
C ILE A 42 5.58 -11.91 8.01
N TYR A 43 4.95 -12.76 7.21
CA TYR A 43 5.08 -12.78 5.75
C TYR A 43 3.70 -12.62 5.12
N PRO A 44 3.54 -11.79 4.08
CA PRO A 44 2.27 -11.69 3.37
C PRO A 44 2.01 -12.94 2.51
N ASP A 45 0.75 -13.30 2.34
CA ASP A 45 0.33 -14.28 1.31
C ASP A 45 0.08 -13.58 -0.03
N SER A 46 -0.34 -12.33 0.02
CA SER A 46 -0.62 -11.49 -1.14
C SER A 46 -0.28 -10.04 -0.84
N VAL A 47 0.08 -9.29 -1.87
CA VAL A 47 0.40 -7.87 -1.76
C VAL A 47 -0.29 -7.07 -2.87
N THR A 48 -0.64 -5.85 -2.55
CA THR A 48 -1.05 -4.82 -3.51
C THR A 48 -0.52 -3.47 -3.03
N GLY A 49 -0.54 -2.46 -3.87
CA GLY A 49 -0.14 -1.11 -3.52
C GLY A 49 -1.05 -0.07 -4.14
N HIS A 50 -1.14 1.10 -3.54
CA HIS A 50 -1.78 2.25 -4.15
C HIS A 50 -0.72 3.13 -4.80
N SER A 51 -0.77 3.28 -6.13
CA SER A 51 0.21 4.09 -6.87
C SER A 51 1.66 3.69 -6.56
N SER A 52 2.51 4.59 -6.08
CA SER A 52 3.90 4.31 -5.69
C SER A 52 4.05 3.23 -4.62
N GLY A 53 3.00 2.93 -3.85
CA GLY A 53 3.01 1.84 -2.87
C GLY A 53 3.22 0.45 -3.50
N GLU A 54 2.96 0.30 -4.79
CA GLU A 54 3.30 -0.95 -5.51
C GLU A 54 4.79 -1.25 -5.56
N ILE A 55 5.65 -0.24 -5.44
CA ILE A 55 7.12 -0.41 -5.43
C ILE A 55 7.53 -1.25 -4.21
N ALA A 56 7.06 -0.86 -3.03
CA ALA A 56 7.31 -1.62 -1.81
C ALA A 56 6.56 -2.98 -1.79
N ALA A 57 5.38 -3.06 -2.42
CA ALA A 57 4.66 -4.33 -2.59
C ALA A 57 5.47 -5.31 -3.48
N ALA A 58 6.07 -4.83 -4.57
CA ALA A 58 6.95 -5.64 -5.43
C ALA A 58 8.23 -6.11 -4.70
N TYR A 59 8.80 -5.25 -3.84
CA TYR A 59 9.88 -5.64 -2.94
C TYR A 59 9.43 -6.72 -1.93
N ALA A 60 8.27 -6.56 -1.32
CA ALA A 60 7.72 -7.53 -0.36
C ALA A 60 7.46 -8.89 -1.03
N ALA A 61 7.01 -8.89 -2.28
CA ALA A 61 6.83 -10.09 -3.11
C ALA A 61 8.15 -10.71 -3.61
N GLY A 62 9.28 -10.01 -3.45
CA GLY A 62 10.59 -10.47 -3.91
C GLY A 62 10.90 -10.17 -5.38
N ALA A 63 9.99 -9.54 -6.12
CA ALA A 63 10.19 -9.20 -7.53
C ALA A 63 11.30 -8.15 -7.74
N LEU A 64 11.40 -7.18 -6.85
CA LEU A 64 12.45 -6.17 -6.87
C LEU A 64 13.47 -6.40 -5.75
N SER A 65 14.74 -6.10 -6.02
CA SER A 65 15.72 -5.90 -4.96
C SER A 65 15.44 -4.58 -4.22
N MET A 66 16.03 -4.38 -3.04
CA MET A 66 15.98 -3.10 -2.35
C MET A 66 16.58 -1.98 -3.23
N TYR A 67 17.67 -2.25 -3.92
CA TYR A 67 18.31 -1.30 -4.83
C TYR A 67 17.37 -0.92 -5.98
N ASP A 68 16.75 -1.88 -6.65
CA ASP A 68 15.83 -1.63 -7.76
C ASP A 68 14.58 -0.88 -7.30
N ALA A 69 13.98 -1.28 -6.18
CA ALA A 69 12.83 -0.58 -5.60
C ALA A 69 13.17 0.88 -5.26
N MET A 70 14.34 1.13 -4.66
CA MET A 70 14.79 2.48 -4.36
C MET A 70 15.10 3.28 -5.65
N SER A 71 15.66 2.65 -6.68
CA SER A 71 15.90 3.29 -7.98
C SER A 71 14.60 3.71 -8.66
N VAL A 72 13.59 2.80 -8.70
CA VAL A 72 12.26 3.09 -9.23
C VAL A 72 11.62 4.28 -8.50
N ALA A 73 11.66 4.30 -7.16
CA ALA A 73 11.10 5.39 -6.36
C ALA A 73 11.86 6.70 -6.53
N TYR A 74 13.18 6.65 -6.54
CA TYR A 74 14.04 7.83 -6.68
C TYR A 74 13.82 8.52 -8.03
N TYR A 75 13.94 7.78 -9.12
CA TYR A 75 13.76 8.34 -10.45
C TYR A 75 12.33 8.80 -10.72
N ARG A 76 11.32 8.12 -10.13
CA ARG A 76 9.92 8.60 -10.12
C ARG A 76 9.84 10.01 -9.50
N GLY A 77 10.50 10.21 -8.38
CA GLY A 77 10.55 11.51 -7.70
C GLY A 77 11.31 12.56 -8.51
N VAL A 78 12.44 12.20 -9.12
CA VAL A 78 13.26 13.09 -9.95
C VAL A 78 12.46 13.63 -11.14
N VAL A 79 11.82 12.75 -11.94
CA VAL A 79 11.07 13.19 -13.11
C VAL A 79 9.83 14.00 -12.74
N ALA A 80 9.12 13.60 -11.68
CA ALA A 80 7.96 14.35 -11.20
C ALA A 80 8.33 15.76 -10.71
N SER A 81 9.52 15.92 -10.12
CA SER A 81 10.00 17.21 -9.63
C SER A 81 10.19 18.24 -10.76
N GLN A 82 10.49 17.79 -11.97
CA GLN A 82 10.66 18.69 -13.12
C GLN A 82 9.36 19.44 -13.46
N LEU A 83 8.21 18.80 -13.21
CA LEU A 83 6.90 19.38 -13.50
C LEU A 83 6.44 20.43 -12.47
N LEU A 84 7.14 20.58 -11.34
CA LEU A 84 6.82 21.61 -10.33
C LEU A 84 7.12 23.02 -10.79
N HIS A 85 8.10 23.16 -11.69
CA HIS A 85 8.59 24.46 -12.15
C HIS A 85 7.96 24.90 -13.47
N ASP A 86 7.16 24.04 -14.09
CA ASP A 86 6.51 24.29 -15.37
C ASP A 86 5.31 25.24 -15.16
N GLN A 87 5.54 26.54 -15.37
CA GLN A 87 4.53 27.60 -15.37
C GLN A 87 4.23 27.94 -16.81
N PRO A 88 3.00 27.90 -17.34
CA PRO A 88 1.69 28.00 -16.67
C PRO A 88 0.96 26.66 -16.44
N ASN A 89 1.54 25.52 -16.81
CA ASN A 89 0.85 24.21 -16.81
C ASN A 89 0.93 23.49 -15.45
N ARG A 90 0.65 24.17 -14.37
CA ARG A 90 0.61 23.53 -13.05
C ARG A 90 -0.49 22.48 -12.97
N GLY A 91 -0.09 21.28 -12.56
CA GLY A 91 -1.02 20.21 -12.26
C GLY A 91 -1.45 20.20 -10.80
N ALA A 92 -2.63 19.66 -10.54
CA ALA A 92 -3.15 19.45 -9.20
C ALA A 92 -3.96 18.14 -9.12
N MET A 93 -4.25 17.72 -7.88
CA MET A 93 -5.07 16.55 -7.62
C MET A 93 -6.10 16.87 -6.53
N MET A 94 -7.27 16.21 -6.59
CA MET A 94 -8.36 16.40 -5.65
C MET A 94 -9.01 15.05 -5.32
N ALA A 95 -9.18 14.75 -4.03
CA ALA A 95 -10.00 13.64 -3.56
C ALA A 95 -11.48 14.05 -3.61
N VAL A 96 -12.32 13.18 -4.15
CA VAL A 96 -13.77 13.40 -4.32
C VAL A 96 -14.53 12.21 -3.75
N GLY A 97 -15.59 12.48 -2.98
CA GLY A 97 -16.46 11.50 -2.36
C GLY A 97 -17.59 11.04 -3.29
N MET A 98 -17.22 10.55 -4.47
CA MET A 98 -18.11 10.00 -5.49
C MET A 98 -17.49 8.76 -6.12
N SER A 99 -18.29 7.92 -6.76
CA SER A 99 -17.80 6.87 -7.66
C SER A 99 -17.23 7.48 -8.96
N ALA A 100 -16.55 6.65 -9.74
CA ALA A 100 -16.02 7.08 -11.04
C ALA A 100 -17.15 7.42 -12.03
N GLU A 101 -18.24 6.70 -11.95
CA GLU A 101 -19.43 6.91 -12.78
C GLU A 101 -20.17 8.19 -12.42
N GLU A 102 -20.32 8.48 -11.12
CA GLU A 102 -21.01 9.68 -10.61
C GLU A 102 -20.24 10.97 -10.90
N VAL A 103 -18.89 10.93 -10.89
CA VAL A 103 -18.08 12.12 -11.18
C VAL A 103 -17.94 12.41 -12.66
N GLN A 104 -18.12 11.42 -13.53
CA GLN A 104 -17.85 11.55 -14.97
C GLN A 104 -18.63 12.69 -15.64
N PRO A 105 -19.95 12.90 -15.39
CA PRO A 105 -20.69 14.05 -15.98
C PRO A 105 -20.05 15.41 -15.66
N TYR A 106 -19.46 15.58 -14.49
CA TYR A 106 -18.76 16.82 -14.13
C TYR A 106 -17.45 16.99 -14.91
N LEU A 107 -16.74 15.88 -15.19
CA LEU A 107 -15.50 15.93 -15.97
C LEU A 107 -15.77 16.24 -17.44
N ASP A 108 -16.92 15.81 -17.96
CA ASP A 108 -17.32 16.01 -19.36
C ASP A 108 -17.62 17.49 -19.67
N GLU A 109 -17.80 18.35 -18.64
CA GLU A 109 -17.93 19.79 -18.79
C GLU A 109 -16.59 20.50 -19.14
N PHE A 110 -15.47 19.81 -18.96
CA PHE A 110 -14.13 20.34 -19.24
C PHE A 110 -13.59 19.84 -20.60
N GLN A 111 -12.52 20.45 -21.08
CA GLN A 111 -11.86 20.01 -22.28
C GLN A 111 -11.39 18.55 -22.15
N PRO A 112 -11.42 17.75 -23.23
CA PRO A 112 -10.99 16.37 -23.19
C PRO A 112 -9.60 16.21 -22.57
N ARG A 113 -9.47 15.30 -21.58
CA ARG A 113 -8.23 15.02 -20.85
C ARG A 113 -7.68 16.17 -19.98
N GLN A 114 -8.39 17.30 -19.84
CA GLN A 114 -8.01 18.37 -18.94
C GLN A 114 -8.12 17.93 -17.47
N LEU A 115 -9.16 17.16 -17.16
CA LEU A 115 -9.35 16.44 -15.91
C LEU A 115 -9.55 14.94 -16.18
N VAL A 116 -8.97 14.10 -15.34
CA VAL A 116 -9.13 12.65 -15.44
C VAL A 116 -9.34 12.02 -14.07
N VAL A 117 -10.05 10.89 -14.02
CA VAL A 117 -10.09 10.03 -12.83
C VAL A 117 -8.74 9.33 -12.72
N ALA A 118 -7.87 9.86 -11.89
CA ALA A 118 -6.51 9.36 -11.64
C ALA A 118 -6.50 8.09 -10.80
N CYS A 119 -7.36 8.02 -9.77
CA CYS A 119 -7.44 6.86 -8.89
C CYS A 119 -8.90 6.51 -8.60
N ILE A 120 -9.23 5.22 -8.70
CA ILE A 120 -10.46 4.64 -8.16
C ILE A 120 -10.10 4.02 -6.81
N ASN A 121 -10.29 4.81 -5.74
CA ASN A 121 -9.86 4.44 -4.39
C ASN A 121 -10.82 3.43 -3.74
N SER A 122 -12.11 3.63 -3.95
CA SER A 122 -13.21 2.79 -3.47
C SER A 122 -14.43 2.95 -4.38
N PRO A 123 -15.53 2.22 -4.17
CA PRO A 123 -16.77 2.42 -4.92
C PRO A 123 -17.37 3.82 -4.77
N SER A 124 -17.01 4.57 -3.73
CA SER A 124 -17.55 5.91 -3.42
C SER A 124 -16.46 6.97 -3.24
N SER A 125 -15.24 6.71 -3.72
CA SER A 125 -14.13 7.67 -3.59
C SER A 125 -13.16 7.55 -4.75
N VAL A 126 -12.94 8.69 -5.43
CA VAL A 126 -11.96 8.83 -6.50
C VAL A 126 -10.96 9.94 -6.20
N THR A 127 -9.87 9.95 -6.95
CA THR A 127 -8.96 11.08 -7.03
C THR A 127 -8.97 11.61 -8.46
N ILE A 128 -9.26 12.90 -8.62
CA ILE A 128 -9.22 13.61 -9.90
C ILE A 128 -7.85 14.28 -10.04
N SER A 129 -7.29 14.27 -11.24
CA SER A 129 -5.99 14.85 -11.55
C SER A 129 -6.06 15.60 -12.87
N GLY A 130 -5.35 16.73 -12.96
CA GLY A 130 -5.29 17.54 -14.20
C GLY A 130 -4.87 18.97 -13.93
N ASP A 131 -5.32 19.89 -14.78
CA ASP A 131 -4.99 21.31 -14.71
C ASP A 131 -5.48 21.93 -13.41
N ILE A 132 -4.61 22.73 -12.79
CA ILE A 132 -4.89 23.35 -11.50
C ILE A 132 -6.16 24.22 -11.51
N LEU A 133 -6.38 25.01 -12.57
CA LEU A 133 -7.55 25.87 -12.70
C LEU A 133 -8.84 25.06 -12.88
N ALA A 134 -8.78 23.97 -13.62
CA ALA A 134 -9.90 23.05 -13.80
C ALA A 134 -10.22 22.29 -12.49
N ILE A 135 -9.20 21.86 -11.75
CA ILE A 135 -9.36 21.25 -10.41
C ILE A 135 -10.03 22.23 -9.45
N ASP A 136 -9.62 23.49 -9.44
CA ASP A 136 -10.19 24.51 -8.55
C ASP A 136 -11.64 24.84 -8.95
N ALA A 137 -11.95 24.92 -10.26
CA ALA A 137 -13.32 25.13 -10.76
C ALA A 137 -14.24 23.94 -10.40
N LEU A 138 -13.79 22.68 -10.66
CA LEU A 138 -14.51 21.50 -10.26
C LEU A 138 -14.75 21.46 -8.73
N GLY A 139 -13.72 21.82 -7.95
CA GLY A 139 -13.83 21.90 -6.50
C GLY A 139 -14.91 22.85 -5.99
N GLN A 140 -15.08 24.01 -6.68
CA GLN A 140 -16.16 24.95 -6.36
C GLN A 140 -17.52 24.35 -6.69
N THR A 141 -17.69 23.78 -7.88
CA THR A 141 -18.93 23.12 -8.30
C THR A 141 -19.38 22.02 -7.32
N LEU A 142 -18.43 21.14 -6.92
CA LEU A 142 -18.72 20.06 -5.97
C LEU A 142 -19.06 20.58 -4.58
N LYS A 143 -18.41 21.66 -4.13
CA LYS A 143 -18.71 22.31 -2.87
C LYS A 143 -20.13 22.90 -2.85
N ASP A 144 -20.54 23.56 -3.93
CA ASP A 144 -21.87 24.15 -4.06
C ASP A 144 -22.97 23.07 -4.02
N GLN A 145 -22.64 21.86 -4.46
CA GLN A 145 -23.51 20.68 -4.40
C GLN A 145 -23.34 19.85 -3.12
N GLN A 146 -22.57 20.34 -2.14
CA GLN A 146 -22.32 19.67 -0.85
C GLN A 146 -21.62 18.31 -1.00
N VAL A 147 -20.91 18.07 -2.09
CA VAL A 147 -20.12 16.87 -2.30
C VAL A 147 -18.76 17.05 -1.63
N PHE A 148 -18.32 16.01 -0.90
CA PHE A 148 -16.97 16.01 -0.32
C PHE A 148 -15.93 16.14 -1.43
N SER A 149 -15.13 17.18 -1.35
CA SER A 149 -13.96 17.41 -2.20
C SER A 149 -12.83 18.02 -1.39
N ARG A 150 -11.61 17.53 -1.58
CA ARG A 150 -10.43 18.05 -0.91
C ARG A 150 -9.24 18.05 -1.84
N ARG A 151 -8.68 19.23 -2.11
CA ARG A 151 -7.43 19.36 -2.84
C ARG A 151 -6.31 18.68 -2.06
N LEU A 152 -5.47 17.93 -2.77
CA LEU A 152 -4.30 17.27 -2.20
C LEU A 152 -3.11 18.25 -2.18
N GLU A 153 -2.28 18.14 -1.15
CA GLU A 153 -1.05 18.93 -1.01
C GLU A 153 0.08 18.36 -1.88
N VAL A 154 -0.18 18.20 -3.17
CA VAL A 154 0.78 17.77 -4.19
C VAL A 154 0.81 18.79 -5.31
N GLY A 155 2.00 19.13 -5.80
CA GLY A 155 2.17 20.10 -6.88
C GLY A 155 2.23 19.48 -8.28
N VAL A 156 1.96 18.18 -8.40
CA VAL A 156 2.05 17.40 -9.65
C VAL A 156 0.75 16.65 -9.86
N ALA A 157 0.24 16.69 -11.09
CA ALA A 157 -0.93 15.92 -11.51
C ALA A 157 -0.51 14.49 -11.92
N TYR A 158 -0.28 13.62 -10.96
CA TYR A 158 0.03 12.20 -11.21
C TYR A 158 -1.13 11.51 -11.92
N HIS A 159 -0.84 10.47 -12.70
CA HIS A 159 -1.83 9.64 -13.38
C HIS A 159 -2.73 10.43 -14.33
N SER A 160 -2.18 11.45 -14.99
CA SER A 160 -2.86 12.34 -15.93
C SER A 160 -1.95 12.64 -17.13
N PRO A 161 -2.45 13.34 -18.18
CA PRO A 161 -1.61 13.77 -19.30
C PRO A 161 -0.39 14.61 -18.89
N HIS A 162 -0.43 15.31 -17.77
CA HIS A 162 0.71 16.08 -17.28
C HIS A 162 1.93 15.20 -17.02
N ILE A 163 1.76 14.06 -16.36
CA ILE A 163 2.88 13.17 -16.00
C ILE A 163 3.36 12.35 -17.21
N GLU A 164 2.55 12.20 -18.26
CA GLU A 164 2.95 11.52 -19.49
C GLU A 164 4.17 12.17 -20.15
N GLN A 165 4.36 13.49 -19.98
CA GLN A 165 5.47 14.25 -20.55
C GLN A 165 6.84 13.72 -20.11
N VAL A 166 6.93 13.13 -18.94
CA VAL A 166 8.19 12.60 -18.38
C VAL A 166 8.29 11.07 -18.47
N ALA A 167 7.33 10.41 -19.12
CA ALA A 167 7.24 8.95 -19.18
C ALA A 167 8.46 8.29 -19.84
N GLU A 168 8.88 8.79 -21.00
CA GLU A 168 10.03 8.24 -21.74
C GLU A 168 11.36 8.52 -21.02
N GLN A 169 11.49 9.69 -20.40
CA GLN A 169 12.66 9.98 -19.56
C GLN A 169 12.73 9.04 -18.38
N TYR A 170 11.58 8.82 -17.70
CA TYR A 170 11.51 7.86 -16.60
C TYR A 170 11.88 6.45 -17.06
N HIS A 171 11.32 6.00 -18.19
CA HIS A 171 11.67 4.71 -18.78
C HIS A 171 13.18 4.56 -19.02
N SER A 172 13.81 5.60 -19.59
CA SER A 172 15.26 5.59 -19.86
C SER A 172 16.09 5.46 -18.59
N LEU A 173 15.68 6.14 -17.50
CA LEU A 173 16.40 6.12 -16.23
C LEU A 173 16.28 4.79 -15.49
N ILE A 174 15.15 4.09 -15.64
CA ILE A 174 14.89 2.79 -14.98
C ILE A 174 14.98 1.60 -15.94
N GLY A 175 15.43 1.79 -17.17
CA GLY A 175 15.46 0.74 -18.22
C GLY A 175 16.26 -0.50 -17.84
N HIS A 176 17.17 -0.38 -16.88
CA HIS A 176 17.95 -1.50 -16.33
C HIS A 176 17.14 -2.39 -15.36
N ILE A 177 15.98 -1.93 -14.90
CA ILE A 177 15.16 -2.67 -13.92
C ILE A 177 14.57 -3.91 -14.58
N GLN A 178 14.95 -5.07 -14.06
CA GLN A 178 14.41 -6.37 -14.42
C GLN A 178 13.89 -7.06 -13.16
N PRO A 179 12.66 -7.60 -13.18
CA PRO A 179 12.16 -8.35 -12.05
C PRO A 179 12.98 -9.62 -11.85
N ARG A 180 13.14 -10.05 -10.62
CA ARG A 180 13.82 -11.29 -10.29
C ARG A 180 13.02 -12.48 -10.83
N GLY A 181 13.71 -13.45 -11.41
CA GLY A 181 13.11 -14.72 -11.76
C GLY A 181 12.65 -15.49 -10.51
N LEU A 182 11.67 -16.38 -10.67
CA LEU A 182 11.19 -17.22 -9.54
C LEU A 182 12.30 -18.06 -8.91
N ASP A 183 13.30 -18.43 -9.68
CA ASP A 183 14.52 -19.12 -9.25
C ASP A 183 15.45 -18.25 -8.38
N GLN A 184 15.32 -16.93 -8.47
CA GLN A 184 16.08 -15.94 -7.69
C GLN A 184 15.33 -15.43 -6.46
N ILE A 185 14.03 -15.71 -6.39
CA ILE A 185 13.19 -15.30 -5.25
C ILE A 185 13.30 -16.40 -4.20
N THR A 186 13.84 -16.02 -3.04
CA THR A 186 13.86 -16.92 -1.90
C THR A 186 12.45 -17.12 -1.38
N GLU A 187 12.00 -18.36 -1.33
CA GLU A 187 10.77 -18.71 -0.64
C GLU A 187 10.81 -18.22 0.81
N ASP A 188 9.66 -17.83 1.35
CA ASP A 188 9.56 -17.55 2.78
C ASP A 188 9.76 -18.85 3.58
N LYS A 189 9.84 -18.73 4.89
CA LYS A 189 10.02 -19.90 5.78
C LYS A 189 8.88 -20.95 5.66
N ARG A 190 7.79 -20.62 4.96
CA ARG A 190 6.64 -21.49 4.71
C ARG A 190 6.72 -22.19 3.34
N GLY A 191 7.81 -21.96 2.57
CA GLY A 191 7.95 -22.46 1.19
C GLY A 191 7.02 -21.77 0.20
N LYS A 192 6.73 -20.48 0.42
CA LYS A 192 5.79 -19.70 -0.39
C LYS A 192 6.37 -18.33 -0.75
N TRP A 193 5.88 -17.74 -1.82
CA TRP A 193 6.06 -16.34 -2.16
C TRP A 193 4.71 -15.64 -2.32
N PRO A 194 4.65 -14.34 -2.00
CA PRO A 194 3.41 -13.58 -2.10
C PRO A 194 2.90 -13.44 -3.53
N LEU A 195 1.59 -13.46 -3.70
CA LEU A 195 0.95 -13.07 -4.95
C LEU A 195 0.93 -11.54 -5.06
N PHE A 196 1.20 -11.02 -6.25
CA PHE A 196 1.16 -9.58 -6.50
C PHE A 196 -0.12 -9.20 -7.26
N PHE A 197 -0.88 -8.26 -6.70
CA PHE A 197 -2.09 -7.71 -7.31
C PHE A 197 -1.83 -6.27 -7.74
N SER A 198 -1.91 -6.04 -9.05
CA SER A 198 -1.58 -4.76 -9.65
C SER A 198 -2.74 -3.78 -9.58
N SER A 199 -2.51 -2.58 -9.06
CA SER A 199 -3.45 -1.46 -9.14
C SER A 199 -3.46 -0.78 -10.52
N VAL A 200 -2.49 -1.08 -11.38
CA VAL A 200 -2.50 -0.64 -12.79
C VAL A 200 -3.56 -1.41 -13.58
N THR A 201 -3.62 -2.74 -13.39
CA THR A 201 -4.56 -3.61 -14.14
C THR A 201 -5.82 -3.96 -13.35
N GLY A 202 -5.81 -3.86 -12.02
CA GLY A 202 -6.86 -4.32 -11.12
C GLY A 202 -6.90 -5.84 -10.94
N LYS A 203 -5.85 -6.56 -11.36
CA LYS A 203 -5.77 -8.02 -11.40
C LYS A 203 -4.45 -8.53 -10.80
N MET A 204 -4.39 -9.84 -10.54
CA MET A 204 -3.12 -10.49 -10.25
C MET A 204 -2.17 -10.34 -11.46
N ALA A 205 -0.93 -9.99 -11.19
CA ALA A 205 0.11 -9.85 -12.19
C ALA A 205 1.28 -10.81 -11.88
N PRO A 206 1.83 -11.50 -12.88
CA PRO A 206 3.06 -12.27 -12.73
C PRO A 206 4.21 -11.35 -12.35
N LEU A 207 5.07 -11.79 -11.41
CA LEU A 207 6.19 -10.98 -10.93
C LEU A 207 7.16 -10.59 -12.07
N GLN A 208 7.25 -11.40 -13.10
CA GLN A 208 8.09 -11.18 -14.29
C GLN A 208 7.64 -9.99 -15.15
N GLU A 209 6.40 -9.54 -14.99
CA GLU A 209 5.88 -8.37 -15.72
C GLU A 209 6.30 -7.03 -15.09
N LEU A 210 6.88 -7.04 -13.88
CA LEU A 210 7.23 -5.83 -13.12
C LEU A 210 8.55 -5.18 -13.58
N HIS A 211 8.78 -5.17 -14.90
CA HIS A 211 9.93 -4.53 -15.55
C HIS A 211 9.73 -3.01 -15.75
N ALA A 212 10.70 -2.32 -16.32
CA ALA A 212 10.69 -0.86 -16.45
C ALA A 212 9.39 -0.29 -17.06
N ARG A 213 8.82 -0.92 -18.12
CA ARG A 213 7.57 -0.46 -18.74
C ARG A 213 6.37 -0.56 -17.82
N TYR A 214 6.33 -1.55 -16.93
CA TYR A 214 5.30 -1.64 -15.90
C TYR A 214 5.34 -0.42 -14.98
N TRP A 215 6.52 0.01 -14.57
CA TRP A 215 6.67 1.17 -13.69
C TRP A 215 6.33 2.48 -14.38
N VAL A 216 6.56 2.58 -15.67
CA VAL A 216 6.03 3.70 -16.48
C VAL A 216 4.49 3.69 -16.47
N SER A 217 3.88 2.53 -16.74
CA SER A 217 2.42 2.39 -16.69
C SER A 217 1.85 2.69 -15.30
N ASN A 218 2.57 2.33 -14.23
CA ASN A 218 2.22 2.67 -12.84
C ASN A 218 2.32 4.19 -12.59
N LEU A 219 3.26 4.90 -13.22
CA LEU A 219 3.39 6.35 -13.07
C LEU A 219 2.26 7.10 -13.77
N VAL A 220 1.93 6.71 -15.01
CA VAL A 220 1.00 7.46 -15.87
C VAL A 220 -0.43 6.96 -15.84
N GLY A 221 -0.63 5.65 -15.66
CA GLY A 221 -1.94 5.01 -15.75
C GLY A 221 -2.84 5.25 -14.54
N GLN A 222 -4.14 5.09 -14.74
CA GLN A 222 -5.13 5.14 -13.67
C GLN A 222 -4.88 4.07 -12.60
N VAL A 223 -4.98 4.46 -11.34
CA VAL A 223 -4.86 3.56 -10.18
C VAL A 223 -6.20 2.87 -9.90
N LYS A 224 -6.31 1.58 -10.19
CA LYS A 224 -7.51 0.75 -9.98
C LYS A 224 -7.45 0.05 -8.62
N PHE A 225 -7.24 0.81 -7.54
CA PHE A 225 -7.00 0.25 -6.21
C PHE A 225 -8.19 -0.54 -5.69
N ALA A 226 -9.41 -0.01 -5.84
CA ALA A 226 -10.63 -0.72 -5.42
C ALA A 226 -10.74 -2.10 -6.06
N GLN A 227 -10.48 -2.20 -7.36
CA GLN A 227 -10.55 -3.46 -8.09
C GLN A 227 -9.41 -4.41 -7.68
N SER A 228 -8.18 -3.90 -7.54
CA SER A 228 -7.02 -4.69 -7.13
C SER A 228 -7.22 -5.32 -5.75
N LEU A 229 -7.64 -4.52 -4.77
CA LEU A 229 -7.89 -5.02 -3.41
C LEU A 229 -9.04 -6.02 -3.37
N ARG A 230 -10.14 -5.74 -4.07
CA ARG A 230 -11.26 -6.68 -4.17
C ARG A 230 -10.82 -8.01 -4.78
N THR A 231 -10.07 -7.97 -5.88
CA THR A 231 -9.52 -9.18 -6.54
C THR A 231 -8.63 -9.94 -5.57
N LEU A 232 -7.72 -9.25 -4.86
CA LEU A 232 -6.86 -9.84 -3.84
C LEU A 232 -7.66 -10.58 -2.77
N CYS A 233 -8.75 -10.01 -2.28
CA CYS A 233 -9.56 -10.61 -1.23
C CYS A 233 -10.28 -11.90 -1.67
N PHE A 234 -10.54 -12.08 -2.96
CA PHE A 234 -11.26 -13.24 -3.48
C PHE A 234 -10.38 -14.29 -4.17
N GLU A 235 -9.21 -13.91 -4.67
CA GLU A 235 -8.33 -14.88 -5.33
C GLU A 235 -7.57 -15.71 -4.30
N THR A 236 -7.94 -16.98 -4.25
CA THR A 236 -7.33 -17.96 -3.35
C THR A 236 -6.02 -18.52 -3.90
N ASN A 237 -5.17 -19.00 -3.00
CA ASN A 237 -4.03 -19.87 -3.23
C ASN A 237 -4.34 -21.18 -4.01
N SER A 238 -5.55 -21.39 -4.49
CA SER A 238 -5.90 -22.55 -5.31
C SER A 238 -5.17 -22.61 -6.67
N GLN A 239 -4.54 -21.53 -7.10
CA GLN A 239 -3.61 -21.55 -8.24
C GLN A 239 -2.16 -21.93 -7.84
N ARG A 240 -1.86 -22.11 -6.55
CA ARG A 240 -0.55 -22.56 -6.05
C ARG A 240 -0.31 -24.07 -6.14
N GLY A 241 -1.20 -24.82 -6.75
CA GLY A 241 -0.99 -26.22 -7.03
C GLY A 241 0.11 -26.40 -8.06
N GLY A 242 1.37 -26.44 -7.58
CA GLY A 242 2.44 -27.04 -8.34
C GLY A 242 2.02 -28.44 -8.79
N ASN A 243 2.08 -28.72 -10.05
CA ASN A 243 2.26 -29.95 -10.80
C ASN A 243 1.78 -31.29 -10.18
N THR A 244 0.71 -31.30 -9.42
CA THR A 244 -0.05 -32.51 -9.12
C THR A 244 -1.31 -32.45 -9.96
N GLY A 245 -1.36 -33.28 -11.03
CA GLY A 245 -2.36 -33.33 -12.09
C GLY A 245 -3.81 -33.63 -11.67
N ALA A 246 -4.28 -33.02 -10.61
CA ALA A 246 -5.68 -33.01 -10.20
C ALA A 246 -6.25 -31.61 -10.47
N THR A 247 -6.69 -31.36 -11.68
CA THR A 247 -7.58 -30.26 -12.01
C THR A 247 -8.84 -30.43 -11.16
N ARG A 248 -8.92 -29.75 -10.00
CA ARG A 248 -10.17 -29.66 -9.28
C ARG A 248 -11.14 -28.88 -10.16
N ILE A 249 -12.03 -29.61 -10.82
CA ILE A 249 -13.15 -29.06 -11.58
C ILE A 249 -13.94 -28.20 -10.58
N ARG A 250 -13.83 -26.86 -10.72
CA ARG A 250 -14.69 -25.94 -9.99
C ARG A 250 -16.13 -26.29 -10.34
N ARG A 251 -16.93 -26.69 -9.36
CA ARG A 251 -18.37 -26.76 -9.53
C ARG A 251 -18.85 -25.35 -9.89
N ALA A 252 -19.33 -25.17 -11.12
CA ALA A 252 -19.99 -23.96 -11.55
C ALA A 252 -21.14 -23.68 -10.55
N GLY A 253 -21.08 -22.52 -9.87
CA GLY A 253 -22.12 -22.12 -8.93
C GLY A 253 -21.74 -22.05 -7.45
N ALA A 254 -20.58 -22.51 -7.02
CA ALA A 254 -20.13 -22.30 -5.63
C ALA A 254 -19.75 -20.83 -5.43
N ALA A 255 -20.47 -20.11 -4.57
CA ALA A 255 -20.17 -18.73 -4.23
C ALA A 255 -18.75 -18.62 -3.67
N GLN A 256 -17.87 -17.83 -4.33
CA GLN A 256 -16.50 -17.63 -3.91
C GLN A 256 -16.49 -16.93 -2.53
N LYS A 257 -15.85 -17.54 -1.54
CA LYS A 257 -15.63 -16.93 -0.23
C LYS A 257 -14.36 -16.09 -0.25
N PRO A 258 -14.30 -14.99 0.51
CA PRO A 258 -13.05 -14.28 0.75
C PRO A 258 -11.98 -15.23 1.31
N SER A 259 -10.72 -14.98 0.93
CA SER A 259 -9.56 -15.81 1.29
C SER A 259 -8.56 -15.09 2.18
N VAL A 260 -8.93 -13.91 2.66
CA VAL A 260 -8.10 -13.02 3.47
C VAL A 260 -8.74 -12.85 4.83
N ASP A 261 -7.95 -13.02 5.89
CA ASP A 261 -8.39 -12.82 7.28
C ASP A 261 -7.95 -11.45 7.81
N CYS A 262 -6.84 -10.89 7.26
CA CYS A 262 -6.28 -9.64 7.72
C CYS A 262 -5.61 -8.86 6.58
N LEU A 263 -5.82 -7.54 6.58
CA LEU A 263 -5.15 -6.57 5.72
C LEU A 263 -4.22 -5.72 6.58
N ILE A 264 -2.94 -5.65 6.22
CA ILE A 264 -1.93 -4.85 6.92
C ILE A 264 -1.46 -3.73 6.00
N GLU A 265 -1.75 -2.49 6.37
CA GLU A 265 -1.23 -1.32 5.67
C GLU A 265 0.19 -1.01 6.12
N ILE A 266 1.11 -0.95 5.15
CA ILE A 266 2.52 -0.62 5.31
C ILE A 266 2.77 0.79 4.78
N GLY A 267 2.94 1.74 5.67
CA GLY A 267 3.17 3.13 5.31
C GLY A 267 3.36 4.03 6.53
N PRO A 268 3.64 5.32 6.32
CA PRO A 268 3.87 6.27 7.41
C PRO A 268 2.60 6.62 8.20
N HIS A 269 1.44 6.23 7.70
CA HIS A 269 0.14 6.52 8.28
C HIS A 269 -0.94 5.63 7.65
N ALA A 270 -2.06 5.44 8.34
CA ALA A 270 -3.27 4.72 7.88
C ALA A 270 -4.04 5.53 6.79
N ALA A 271 -3.39 5.78 5.64
CA ALA A 271 -3.94 6.62 4.58
C ALA A 271 -5.06 5.92 3.80
N LEU A 272 -5.02 4.59 3.72
CA LEU A 272 -5.97 3.77 2.97
C LEU A 272 -7.11 3.21 3.83
N SER A 273 -7.14 3.51 5.13
CA SER A 273 -8.17 3.04 6.06
C SER A 273 -9.60 3.32 5.55
N GLY A 274 -9.87 4.57 5.13
CA GLY A 274 -11.17 4.96 4.58
C GLY A 274 -11.55 4.16 3.32
N PRO A 275 -10.75 4.21 2.27
CA PRO A 275 -10.97 3.42 1.05
C PRO A 275 -11.12 1.91 1.30
N ILE A 276 -10.25 1.31 2.13
CA ILE A 276 -10.32 -0.12 2.44
C ILE A 276 -11.66 -0.46 3.10
N ASN A 277 -12.06 0.29 4.12
CA ASN A 277 -13.35 0.07 4.80
C ASN A 277 -14.53 0.21 3.83
N GLN A 278 -14.51 1.21 2.94
CA GLN A 278 -15.55 1.39 1.92
C GLN A 278 -15.62 0.19 0.95
N ILE A 279 -14.46 -0.36 0.54
CA ILE A 279 -14.40 -1.54 -0.33
C ILE A 279 -14.97 -2.77 0.39
N LEU A 280 -14.58 -3.00 1.65
CA LEU A 280 -15.06 -4.13 2.43
C LEU A 280 -16.56 -4.05 2.68
N GLN A 281 -17.08 -2.88 3.02
CA GLN A 281 -18.51 -2.65 3.29
C GLN A 281 -19.38 -2.73 2.04
N ALA A 282 -18.88 -2.32 0.89
CA ALA A 282 -19.64 -2.30 -0.36
C ALA A 282 -19.90 -3.71 -0.95
N ASP A 283 -19.10 -4.71 -0.60
CA ASP A 283 -19.29 -6.10 -1.04
C ASP A 283 -19.84 -6.93 0.12
N ALA A 284 -21.06 -7.44 -0.02
CA ALA A 284 -21.75 -8.21 1.04
C ALA A 284 -20.94 -9.41 1.55
N LYS A 285 -20.11 -10.06 0.70
CA LYS A 285 -19.28 -11.20 1.10
C LYS A 285 -18.04 -10.76 1.87
N LEU A 286 -17.42 -9.63 1.49
CA LEU A 286 -16.29 -9.06 2.21
C LEU A 286 -16.73 -8.51 3.56
N ASN A 287 -17.87 -7.83 3.59
CA ASN A 287 -18.46 -7.30 4.83
C ASN A 287 -18.81 -8.42 5.83
N ALA A 288 -19.33 -9.55 5.34
CA ALA A 288 -19.66 -10.70 6.16
C ALA A 288 -18.43 -11.53 6.60
N ALA A 289 -17.26 -11.32 6.01
CA ALA A 289 -16.05 -12.10 6.30
C ALA A 289 -15.28 -11.58 7.50
N ASP A 290 -15.65 -10.42 8.06
CA ASP A 290 -15.00 -9.79 9.23
C ASP A 290 -13.46 -9.68 9.07
N ILE A 291 -13.02 -9.19 7.90
CA ILE A 291 -11.61 -9.04 7.58
C ILE A 291 -11.00 -7.94 8.47
N ALA A 292 -10.03 -8.30 9.28
CA ALA A 292 -9.33 -7.34 10.13
C ALA A 292 -8.49 -6.36 9.29
N TYR A 293 -8.52 -5.07 9.64
CA TYR A 293 -7.63 -4.06 9.06
C TYR A 293 -6.69 -3.51 10.13
N ILE A 294 -5.40 -3.45 9.80
CA ILE A 294 -4.35 -2.96 10.69
C ILE A 294 -3.45 -2.01 9.92
N SER A 295 -3.04 -0.90 10.54
CA SER A 295 -1.92 -0.08 10.06
C SER A 295 -0.73 -0.22 10.99
N ILE A 296 0.45 -0.46 10.43
CA ILE A 296 1.68 -0.61 11.23
C ILE A 296 2.07 0.70 11.89
N LEU A 297 1.88 1.83 11.19
CA LEU A 297 2.12 3.16 11.74
C LEU A 297 0.87 4.01 11.64
N THR A 298 0.64 4.81 12.69
CA THR A 298 -0.44 5.79 12.72
C THR A 298 0.11 7.15 13.15
N ARG A 299 -0.22 8.19 12.39
CA ARG A 299 0.24 9.56 12.68
C ARG A 299 -0.14 9.97 14.10
N LYS A 300 0.78 10.65 14.80
CA LYS A 300 0.62 11.12 16.18
C LYS A 300 0.51 10.01 17.24
N THR A 301 0.76 8.76 16.89
CA THR A 301 0.79 7.64 17.83
C THR A 301 2.21 7.08 17.91
N ASN A 302 2.58 6.53 19.06
CA ASN A 302 3.90 5.91 19.23
C ASN A 302 4.04 4.71 18.27
N ALA A 303 5.10 4.71 17.45
CA ALA A 303 5.33 3.70 16.43
C ALA A 303 5.49 2.28 16.98
N VAL A 304 6.13 2.13 18.16
CA VAL A 304 6.29 0.83 18.81
C VAL A 304 4.94 0.29 19.26
N THR A 305 4.11 1.15 19.86
CA THR A 305 2.76 0.78 20.32
C THR A 305 1.88 0.32 19.16
N THR A 306 1.89 1.04 18.02
CA THR A 306 1.09 0.66 16.85
C THR A 306 1.58 -0.64 16.21
N ALA A 307 2.90 -0.81 16.06
CA ALA A 307 3.47 -2.02 15.52
C ALA A 307 3.22 -3.25 16.40
N LEU A 308 3.36 -3.13 17.73
CA LEU A 308 3.04 -4.21 18.66
C LEU A 308 1.53 -4.49 18.75
N GLY A 309 0.68 -3.46 18.57
CA GLY A 309 -0.77 -3.63 18.43
C GLY A 309 -1.14 -4.49 17.21
N ALA A 310 -0.44 -4.27 16.09
CA ALA A 310 -0.59 -5.10 14.89
C ALA A 310 -0.21 -6.58 15.18
N VAL A 311 0.89 -6.79 15.89
CA VAL A 311 1.30 -8.14 16.34
C VAL A 311 0.22 -8.79 17.22
N ALA A 312 -0.34 -8.06 18.18
CA ALA A 312 -1.38 -8.58 19.05
C ALA A 312 -2.63 -9.03 18.27
N THR A 313 -3.05 -8.27 17.27
CA THR A 313 -4.16 -8.67 16.39
C THR A 313 -3.82 -9.94 15.60
N LEU A 314 -2.62 -10.04 15.03
CA LEU A 314 -2.19 -11.25 14.31
C LEU A 314 -2.17 -12.49 15.22
N VAL A 315 -1.74 -12.32 16.48
CA VAL A 315 -1.79 -13.40 17.49
C VAL A 315 -3.22 -13.85 17.75
N SER A 316 -4.17 -12.89 17.88
CA SER A 316 -5.59 -13.25 18.08
C SER A 316 -6.20 -13.99 16.89
N LEU A 317 -5.62 -13.82 15.69
CA LEU A 317 -5.96 -14.55 14.46
C LEU A 317 -5.15 -15.85 14.30
N ASN A 318 -4.45 -16.31 15.33
CA ASN A 318 -3.60 -17.51 15.32
C ASN A 318 -2.45 -17.45 14.28
N TYR A 319 -1.98 -16.27 13.89
CA TYR A 319 -0.81 -16.16 13.02
C TYR A 319 0.46 -16.57 13.80
N PRO A 320 1.34 -17.43 13.22
CA PRO A 320 2.55 -17.92 13.91
C PRO A 320 3.62 -16.84 14.03
N ILE A 321 3.72 -16.19 15.18
CA ILE A 321 4.64 -15.10 15.47
C ILE A 321 5.91 -15.60 16.19
N ASP A 322 7.06 -15.04 15.86
CA ASP A 322 8.29 -15.26 16.61
C ASP A 322 8.43 -14.26 17.78
N PHE A 323 7.83 -14.59 18.91
CA PHE A 323 7.91 -13.80 20.14
C PHE A 323 9.35 -13.61 20.65
N GLY A 324 10.25 -14.58 20.41
CA GLY A 324 11.64 -14.48 20.80
C GLY A 324 12.36 -13.33 20.10
N THR A 325 12.02 -13.09 18.84
CA THR A 325 12.58 -11.96 18.08
C THR A 325 11.92 -10.64 18.45
N ILE A 326 10.60 -10.60 18.62
CA ILE A 326 9.87 -9.37 18.96
C ILE A 326 10.27 -8.83 20.33
N ASN A 327 10.42 -9.70 21.32
CA ASN A 327 10.76 -9.34 22.70
C ASN A 327 12.27 -9.13 22.92
N ARG A 328 13.08 -9.20 21.85
CA ARG A 328 14.53 -8.99 22.00
C ARG A 328 14.80 -7.50 22.18
N PRO A 329 15.43 -7.07 23.30
CA PRO A 329 15.78 -5.68 23.51
C PRO A 329 16.70 -5.16 22.39
N ALA A 330 16.48 -3.91 21.96
CA ALA A 330 17.35 -3.25 21.00
C ALA A 330 18.81 -3.22 21.53
N GLY A 331 19.77 -3.62 20.67
CA GLY A 331 21.19 -3.65 21.03
C GLY A 331 21.68 -4.94 21.73
N THR A 332 20.82 -5.91 22.00
CA THR A 332 21.26 -7.24 22.47
C THR A 332 22.06 -7.97 21.38
N LYS A 333 23.31 -8.37 21.71
CA LYS A 333 24.13 -9.19 20.81
C LYS A 333 23.37 -10.48 20.46
N LYS A 334 23.47 -10.92 19.19
CA LYS A 334 23.00 -12.24 18.76
C LYS A 334 23.51 -13.29 19.76
N GLY A 335 22.60 -14.01 20.43
CA GLY A 335 22.95 -15.08 21.37
C GLY A 335 22.39 -14.93 22.81
N ARG A 336 21.95 -13.73 23.24
CA ARG A 336 21.21 -13.61 24.50
C ARG A 336 19.71 -13.73 24.25
N THR A 337 19.19 -14.92 24.38
CA THR A 337 17.72 -15.14 24.46
C THR A 337 17.24 -14.66 25.82
N PRO A 338 16.14 -13.89 25.92
CA PRO A 338 15.49 -13.61 27.18
C PRO A 338 15.22 -14.93 27.90
N GLN A 339 15.69 -15.08 29.13
CA GLN A 339 15.40 -16.28 29.92
C GLN A 339 13.96 -16.22 30.39
N LEU A 340 13.25 -17.33 30.27
CA LEU A 340 11.95 -17.48 30.89
C LEU A 340 12.12 -17.45 32.41
N LEU A 341 11.31 -16.62 33.07
CA LEU A 341 11.21 -16.64 34.52
C LEU A 341 10.45 -17.91 34.93
N THR A 342 11.19 -18.91 35.41
CA THR A 342 10.62 -20.21 35.84
C THR A 342 10.27 -20.23 37.32
N ASN A 343 10.63 -19.19 38.07
CA ASN A 343 10.45 -19.06 39.50
C ASN A 343 9.41 -18.01 39.90
N ILE A 344 8.47 -17.71 39.01
CA ILE A 344 7.35 -16.81 39.31
C ILE A 344 6.47 -17.51 40.38
N PRO A 345 6.09 -16.81 41.48
CA PRO A 345 5.17 -17.36 42.46
C PRO A 345 3.84 -17.74 41.78
N THR A 346 3.25 -18.82 42.25
CA THR A 346 1.93 -19.27 41.78
C THR A 346 0.88 -18.19 42.02
N TYR A 347 -0.12 -18.13 41.14
CA TYR A 347 -1.24 -17.22 41.31
C TYR A 347 -1.94 -17.49 42.67
N VAL A 348 -2.11 -16.43 43.47
CA VAL A 348 -2.81 -16.52 44.75
C VAL A 348 -4.31 -16.46 44.49
N TRP A 349 -4.95 -17.61 44.54
CA TRP A 349 -6.40 -17.71 44.39
C TRP A 349 -7.10 -17.15 45.62
N ASN A 350 -8.15 -16.35 45.39
CA ASN A 350 -9.03 -15.90 46.45
C ASN A 350 -10.13 -16.94 46.67
N HIS A 351 -10.03 -17.71 47.78
CA HIS A 351 -10.98 -18.73 48.16
C HIS A 351 -12.12 -18.24 49.07
N THR A 352 -12.32 -16.92 49.20
CA THR A 352 -13.33 -16.32 50.07
C THR A 352 -14.77 -16.47 49.54
N ARG A 353 -14.95 -16.85 48.28
CA ARG A 353 -16.27 -17.11 47.67
C ARG A 353 -16.34 -18.53 47.11
N SER A 354 -17.38 -19.25 47.49
CA SER A 354 -17.80 -20.50 46.82
C SER A 354 -18.85 -20.17 45.77
N TYR A 355 -18.72 -20.74 44.57
CA TYR A 355 -19.62 -20.51 43.44
C TYR A 355 -20.56 -21.68 43.15
N TRP A 356 -20.53 -22.73 43.93
CA TRP A 356 -21.42 -23.91 43.90
C TRP A 356 -21.66 -24.45 45.31
#